data_12659451438fd4d070178922873ca6c0
#
_entry.id   12659451438fd4d070178922873ca6c0
#
_cell.length_a   1.000
_cell.length_b   1.000
_cell.length_c   1.000
_cell.angle_alpha   90.00
_cell.angle_beta   90.00
_cell.angle_gamma   90.00
#
_symmetry.space_group_name_H-M   'P 1'
#
loop_
_entity.id
_entity.type
_entity.pdbx_description
1 polymer ?
#
loop_
_entity_poly.entity_id
_entity_poly.type
_entity_poly.pdbx_seq_one_letter_code
_entity_poly.pdbx_strand_id
1 'polypeptide(L)'
;ALRLGMMVPMSTQRYARIIPAVILSLAIGWPVAAQTKVVPPRNSYSVQDDIKLGREAASEVKKELPMLTDDRVDDYVEDVGRRLVEAIPSQFRHNGFEYTFDVVNQKEINAFALPGGPMFLNRGMIEAANTEAEMAGVMAHEISHVALRHGTAQATSGQKWAIGSAIGQIAGAILG
;
A
#
# COMPACT_ATOMS: atom_id res chain seq x y z
N ALA A 1 -58.98 31.04 59.62
CA ALA A 1 -57.96 31.52 58.68
C ALA A 1 -57.30 30.34 57.95
N LEU A 2 -57.83 30.04 56.74
CA LEU A 2 -57.18 29.00 55.85
C LEU A 2 -56.03 29.67 55.10
N ARG A 3 -54.83 29.14 55.23
CA ARG A 3 -53.69 29.45 54.34
C ARG A 3 -53.76 28.58 53.09
N LEU A 4 -54.06 29.19 51.98
CA LEU A 4 -53.96 28.58 50.66
C LEU A 4 -52.48 28.42 50.30
N GLY A 5 -51.99 27.16 50.18
CA GLY A 5 -50.63 26.85 49.71
C GLY A 5 -50.55 27.16 48.23
N MET A 6 -49.66 28.06 47.86
CA MET A 6 -49.35 28.42 46.47
C MET A 6 -48.49 27.34 45.86
N MET A 7 -49.06 26.53 44.95
CA MET A 7 -48.28 25.63 44.07
C MET A 7 -47.41 26.43 43.10
N VAL A 8 -46.12 26.34 43.26
CA VAL A 8 -45.14 26.89 42.30
C VAL A 8 -45.12 26.01 41.08
N PRO A 9 -45.35 26.50 39.85
CA PRO A 9 -45.23 25.69 38.65
C PRO A 9 -43.76 25.33 38.42
N MET A 10 -43.48 24.03 38.32
CA MET A 10 -42.17 23.52 37.91
C MET A 10 -41.80 24.10 36.54
N SER A 11 -40.72 24.87 36.50
CA SER A 11 -40.29 25.62 35.34
C SER A 11 -39.98 24.74 34.16
N THR A 12 -40.63 25.01 33.06
CA THR A 12 -40.40 24.40 31.70
C THR A 12 -38.98 24.64 31.16
N GLN A 13 -38.13 25.38 31.88
CA GLN A 13 -36.74 25.67 31.49
C GLN A 13 -35.79 24.48 31.58
N ARG A 14 -36.13 23.41 32.30
CA ARG A 14 -35.24 22.22 32.39
C ARG A 14 -35.25 21.37 31.15
N TYR A 15 -36.32 21.35 30.37
CA TYR A 15 -36.43 20.54 29.14
C TYR A 15 -35.80 21.22 27.92
N ALA A 16 -35.75 22.56 27.88
CA ALA A 16 -35.18 23.31 26.76
C ALA A 16 -33.65 23.17 26.62
N ARG A 17 -32.95 22.71 27.68
CA ARG A 17 -31.49 22.49 27.66
C ARG A 17 -31.06 21.10 27.27
N ILE A 18 -31.94 20.11 27.29
CA ILE A 18 -31.64 18.70 26.99
C ILE A 18 -31.86 18.44 25.51
N ILE A 19 -32.81 19.07 24.85
CA ILE A 19 -33.13 18.84 23.45
C ILE A 19 -31.95 19.16 22.49
N PRO A 20 -31.25 20.32 22.61
CA PRO A 20 -30.13 20.61 21.72
C PRO A 20 -28.90 19.67 21.93
N ALA A 21 -28.72 19.19 23.15
CA ALA A 21 -27.62 18.24 23.44
C ALA A 21 -27.84 16.85 22.83
N VAL A 22 -29.09 16.35 22.80
CA VAL A 22 -29.47 15.09 22.20
C VAL A 22 -29.40 15.15 20.67
N ILE A 23 -29.80 16.29 20.06
CA ILE A 23 -29.74 16.49 18.61
C ILE A 23 -28.27 16.57 18.15
N LEU A 24 -27.41 17.22 18.92
CA LEU A 24 -25.97 17.29 18.60
C LEU A 24 -25.28 15.93 18.71
N SER A 25 -25.70 15.07 19.65
CA SER A 25 -25.16 13.71 19.81
C SER A 25 -25.54 12.76 18.66
N LEU A 26 -26.70 12.96 18.03
CA LEU A 26 -27.15 12.18 16.87
C LEU A 26 -26.46 12.60 15.56
N ALA A 27 -25.91 13.81 15.48
CA ALA A 27 -25.19 14.28 14.30
C ALA A 27 -23.74 13.75 14.21
N ILE A 28 -23.15 13.24 15.32
CA ILE A 28 -21.77 12.73 15.36
C ILE A 28 -21.66 11.27 14.92
N GLY A 29 -22.79 10.58 14.74
CA GLY A 29 -22.85 9.13 14.50
C GLY A 29 -22.86 8.67 13.04
N TRP A 30 -22.75 9.57 12.07
CA TRP A 30 -22.60 9.12 10.67
C TRP A 30 -21.12 8.90 10.37
N PRO A 31 -20.73 7.66 10.00
CA PRO A 31 -19.39 7.46 9.52
C PRO A 31 -19.22 8.29 8.26
N VAL A 32 -18.47 9.38 8.36
CA VAL A 32 -17.94 10.05 7.17
C VAL A 32 -16.96 9.05 6.57
N ALA A 33 -17.45 8.20 5.68
CA ALA A 33 -16.60 7.40 4.84
C ALA A 33 -15.85 8.36 3.91
N ALA A 34 -14.76 8.92 4.40
CA ALA A 34 -13.78 9.62 3.58
C ALA A 34 -13.09 8.58 2.69
N GLN A 35 -13.82 8.04 1.71
CA GLN A 35 -13.23 7.18 0.69
C GLN A 35 -12.50 8.07 -0.29
N THR A 36 -11.20 8.20 -0.10
CA THR A 36 -10.33 8.79 -1.12
C THR A 36 -10.42 7.92 -2.37
N LYS A 37 -11.03 8.45 -3.44
CA LYS A 37 -11.09 7.74 -4.72
C LYS A 37 -9.68 7.67 -5.30
N VAL A 38 -9.08 6.49 -5.28
CA VAL A 38 -7.80 6.26 -5.95
C VAL A 38 -8.03 6.22 -7.46
N VAL A 39 -7.34 7.11 -8.18
CA VAL A 39 -7.39 7.19 -9.65
C VAL A 39 -6.00 6.86 -10.18
N PRO A 40 -5.84 5.76 -10.95
CA PRO A 40 -4.56 5.45 -11.56
C PRO A 40 -4.08 6.58 -12.48
N PRO A 41 -2.77 6.84 -12.56
CA PRO A 41 -2.23 7.85 -13.46
C PRO A 41 -2.43 7.47 -14.94
N ARG A 42 -2.35 8.47 -15.83
CA ARG A 42 -2.36 8.20 -17.28
C ARG A 42 -1.14 7.36 -17.65
N ASN A 43 -1.37 6.35 -18.47
CA ASN A 43 -0.35 5.42 -18.90
C ASN A 43 -0.53 5.08 -20.39
N SER A 44 0.49 5.26 -21.21
CA SER A 44 0.50 4.92 -22.63
C SER A 44 0.98 3.49 -22.90
N TYR A 45 1.53 2.82 -21.88
CA TYR A 45 1.92 1.42 -21.97
C TYR A 45 0.70 0.51 -21.77
N SER A 46 0.63 -0.58 -22.52
CA SER A 46 -0.37 -1.63 -22.30
C SER A 46 -0.01 -2.51 -21.11
N VAL A 47 -0.95 -3.31 -20.61
CA VAL A 47 -0.70 -4.33 -19.59
C VAL A 47 0.35 -5.34 -20.06
N GLN A 48 0.34 -5.67 -21.36
CA GLN A 48 1.31 -6.60 -21.95
C GLN A 48 2.72 -6.01 -21.99
N ASP A 49 2.84 -4.69 -22.19
CA ASP A 49 4.14 -4.01 -22.11
C ASP A 49 4.69 -4.10 -20.68
N ASP A 50 3.86 -3.89 -19.65
CA ASP A 50 4.29 -4.03 -18.24
C ASP A 50 4.82 -5.44 -17.96
N ILE A 51 4.07 -6.46 -18.39
CA ILE A 51 4.47 -7.88 -18.21
C ILE A 51 5.81 -8.16 -18.87
N LYS A 52 5.97 -7.71 -20.12
CA LYS A 52 7.21 -7.90 -20.87
C LYS A 52 8.39 -7.20 -20.21
N LEU A 53 8.23 -5.90 -19.92
CA LEU A 53 9.27 -5.07 -19.30
C LEU A 53 9.69 -5.62 -17.93
N GLY A 54 8.71 -6.01 -17.11
CA GLY A 54 8.99 -6.55 -15.78
C GLY A 54 9.69 -7.90 -15.81
N ARG A 55 9.32 -8.77 -16.74
CA ARG A 55 9.98 -10.09 -16.92
C ARG A 55 11.43 -9.93 -17.38
N GLU A 56 11.69 -9.04 -18.35
CA GLU A 56 13.02 -8.73 -18.83
C GLU A 56 13.88 -8.14 -17.69
N ALA A 57 13.35 -7.15 -16.97
CA ALA A 57 14.05 -6.52 -15.84
C ALA A 57 14.31 -7.51 -14.69
N ALA A 58 13.33 -8.36 -14.34
CA ALA A 58 13.51 -9.36 -13.29
C ALA A 58 14.60 -10.36 -13.64
N SER A 59 14.68 -10.77 -14.93
CA SER A 59 15.76 -11.63 -15.40
C SER A 59 17.14 -10.99 -15.23
N GLU A 60 17.24 -9.68 -15.47
CA GLU A 60 18.49 -8.95 -15.32
C GLU A 60 18.87 -8.78 -13.85
N VAL A 61 17.92 -8.42 -12.98
CA VAL A 61 18.11 -8.36 -11.53
C VAL A 61 18.66 -9.68 -10.99
N LYS A 62 18.07 -10.80 -11.38
CA LYS A 62 18.50 -12.14 -10.92
C LYS A 62 19.91 -12.54 -11.42
N LYS A 63 20.43 -11.94 -12.50
CA LYS A 63 21.79 -12.15 -12.97
C LYS A 63 22.81 -11.26 -12.28
N GLU A 64 22.44 -10.02 -11.99
CA GLU A 64 23.37 -9.01 -11.50
C GLU A 64 23.45 -8.97 -9.97
N LEU A 65 22.35 -9.31 -9.27
CA LEU A 65 22.31 -9.23 -7.81
C LEU A 65 22.51 -10.59 -7.14
N PRO A 66 23.19 -10.63 -5.98
CA PRO A 66 23.34 -11.86 -5.21
C PRO A 66 22.00 -12.26 -4.61
N MET A 67 21.35 -13.26 -5.16
CA MET A 67 20.08 -13.78 -4.62
C MET A 67 20.34 -14.57 -3.33
N LEU A 68 19.44 -14.41 -2.35
CA LEU A 68 19.43 -15.28 -1.18
C LEU A 68 18.77 -16.61 -1.57
N THR A 69 19.36 -17.71 -1.15
CA THR A 69 18.79 -19.04 -1.34
C THR A 69 18.58 -19.65 0.05
N ASP A 70 17.39 -19.43 0.61
CA ASP A 70 16.94 -20.05 1.88
C ASP A 70 15.43 -20.28 1.77
N ASP A 71 15.06 -21.54 1.58
CA ASP A 71 13.67 -21.97 1.34
C ASP A 71 12.69 -21.43 2.40
N ARG A 72 13.12 -21.31 3.68
CA ARG A 72 12.26 -20.81 4.76
C ARG A 72 11.99 -19.31 4.65
N VAL A 73 12.99 -18.56 4.19
CA VAL A 73 12.84 -17.11 3.98
C VAL A 73 12.00 -16.88 2.74
N ASP A 74 12.24 -17.63 1.68
CA ASP A 74 11.50 -17.53 0.43
C ASP A 74 10.02 -17.88 0.64
N ASP A 75 9.72 -19.02 1.29
CA ASP A 75 8.36 -19.44 1.64
C ASP A 75 7.62 -18.39 2.50
N TYR A 76 8.34 -17.81 3.49
CA TYR A 76 7.76 -16.80 4.36
C TYR A 76 7.40 -15.51 3.63
N VAL A 77 8.33 -14.99 2.82
CA VAL A 77 8.11 -13.75 2.05
C VAL A 77 7.03 -13.96 1.01
N GLU A 78 7.00 -15.13 0.35
CA GLU A 78 5.96 -15.48 -0.61
C GLU A 78 4.57 -15.56 0.05
N ASP A 79 4.46 -16.19 1.24
CA ASP A 79 3.17 -16.27 1.95
C ASP A 79 2.63 -14.89 2.33
N VAL A 80 3.49 -13.99 2.85
CA VAL A 80 3.08 -12.61 3.14
C VAL A 80 2.67 -11.90 1.86
N GLY A 81 3.48 -12.00 0.80
CA GLY A 81 3.21 -11.35 -0.49
C GLY A 81 1.90 -11.83 -1.11
N ARG A 82 1.64 -13.13 -1.11
CA ARG A 82 0.39 -13.71 -1.64
C ARG A 82 -0.83 -13.16 -0.90
N ARG A 83 -0.80 -13.10 0.44
CA ARG A 83 -1.90 -12.50 1.23
C ARG A 83 -2.15 -11.04 0.87
N LEU A 84 -1.10 -10.27 0.60
CA LEU A 84 -1.22 -8.87 0.18
C LEU A 84 -1.80 -8.74 -1.23
N VAL A 85 -1.38 -9.58 -2.16
CA VAL A 85 -1.91 -9.61 -3.54
C VAL A 85 -3.40 -9.97 -3.55
N GLU A 86 -3.82 -10.92 -2.71
CA GLU A 86 -5.25 -11.26 -2.55
C GLU A 86 -6.09 -10.08 -2.05
N ALA A 87 -5.49 -9.16 -1.31
CA ALA A 87 -6.15 -7.95 -0.81
C ALA A 87 -6.27 -6.82 -1.86
N ILE A 88 -5.63 -6.93 -3.04
CA ILE A 88 -5.74 -5.90 -4.09
C ILE A 88 -7.20 -5.77 -4.52
N PRO A 89 -7.80 -4.55 -4.48
CA PRO A 89 -9.15 -4.32 -4.97
C PRO A 89 -9.31 -4.74 -6.43
N SER A 90 -10.44 -5.36 -6.78
CA SER A 90 -10.66 -5.95 -8.10
C SER A 90 -10.46 -4.98 -9.27
N GLN A 91 -10.78 -3.69 -9.08
CA GLN A 91 -10.59 -2.65 -10.10
C GLN A 91 -9.12 -2.35 -10.42
N PHE A 92 -8.17 -2.79 -9.59
CA PHE A 92 -6.72 -2.61 -9.77
C PHE A 92 -6.00 -3.92 -10.06
N ARG A 93 -6.73 -5.01 -10.23
CA ARG A 93 -6.16 -6.29 -10.67
C ARG A 93 -6.02 -6.30 -12.19
N HIS A 94 -4.86 -6.67 -12.66
CA HIS A 94 -4.58 -6.77 -14.10
C HIS A 94 -4.38 -8.22 -14.51
N ASN A 95 -5.12 -8.68 -15.52
CA ASN A 95 -4.97 -10.03 -16.04
C ASN A 95 -3.57 -10.24 -16.61
N GLY A 96 -2.91 -11.29 -16.15
CA GLY A 96 -1.56 -11.65 -16.59
C GLY A 96 -0.43 -11.06 -15.76
N PHE A 97 -0.71 -10.21 -14.75
CA PHE A 97 0.31 -9.85 -13.77
C PHE A 97 0.65 -11.05 -12.92
N GLU A 98 1.95 -11.32 -12.81
CA GLU A 98 2.53 -12.44 -12.06
C GLU A 98 3.35 -11.86 -10.90
N TYR A 99 2.75 -11.80 -9.72
CA TYR A 99 3.46 -11.35 -8.53
C TYR A 99 4.37 -12.46 -8.02
N THR A 100 5.66 -12.20 -8.04
CA THR A 100 6.71 -13.06 -7.48
C THR A 100 7.51 -12.29 -6.43
N PHE A 101 8.03 -12.97 -5.44
CA PHE A 101 8.74 -12.37 -4.32
C PHE A 101 10.10 -13.06 -4.17
N ASP A 102 11.14 -12.34 -4.49
CA ASP A 102 12.51 -12.83 -4.45
C ASP A 102 13.32 -12.05 -3.40
N VAL A 103 14.27 -12.68 -2.74
CA VAL A 103 15.11 -12.02 -1.73
C VAL A 103 16.53 -11.82 -2.26
N VAL A 104 17.00 -10.58 -2.19
CA VAL A 104 18.38 -10.20 -2.52
C VAL A 104 19.24 -10.24 -1.27
N ASN A 105 20.38 -10.92 -1.31
CA ASN A 105 21.31 -11.05 -0.20
C ASN A 105 22.16 -9.78 -0.01
N GLN A 106 21.49 -8.67 0.29
CA GLN A 106 22.10 -7.35 0.54
C GLN A 106 21.65 -6.81 1.89
N LYS A 107 22.53 -6.04 2.56
CA LYS A 107 22.28 -5.49 3.89
C LYS A 107 21.49 -4.18 3.90
N GLU A 108 21.39 -3.52 2.77
CA GLU A 108 20.65 -2.28 2.61
C GLU A 108 19.17 -2.51 2.92
N ILE A 109 18.57 -1.57 3.65
CA ILE A 109 17.12 -1.58 3.91
C ILE A 109 16.42 -1.07 2.66
N ASN A 110 16.05 -2.00 1.78
CA ASN A 110 15.39 -1.67 0.52
C ASN A 110 14.45 -2.79 0.06
N ALA A 111 13.42 -2.39 -0.69
CA ALA A 111 12.55 -3.28 -1.47
C ALA A 111 12.12 -2.52 -2.73
N PHE A 112 11.86 -3.23 -3.81
CA PHE A 112 11.37 -2.64 -5.04
C PHE A 112 10.53 -3.64 -5.84
N ALA A 113 9.58 -3.13 -6.60
CA ALA A 113 8.78 -3.94 -7.49
C ALA A 113 8.88 -3.46 -8.94
N LEU A 114 8.78 -4.41 -9.85
CA LEU A 114 8.85 -4.18 -11.29
C LEU A 114 7.46 -4.20 -11.92
N PRO A 115 7.26 -3.56 -13.08
CA PRO A 115 6.00 -3.66 -13.81
C PRO A 115 5.59 -5.12 -14.02
N GLY A 116 4.29 -5.40 -13.94
CA GLY A 116 3.79 -6.75 -14.16
C GLY A 116 3.88 -7.72 -12.97
N GLY A 117 4.55 -7.33 -11.84
CA GLY A 117 4.44 -8.08 -10.59
C GLY A 117 5.72 -8.46 -9.86
N PRO A 118 6.87 -8.71 -10.53
CA PRO A 118 8.07 -9.17 -9.83
C PRO A 118 8.51 -8.18 -8.75
N MET A 119 8.77 -8.68 -7.54
CA MET A 119 9.19 -7.89 -6.40
C MET A 119 10.44 -8.49 -5.75
N PHE A 120 11.33 -7.61 -5.31
CA PHE A 120 12.59 -7.96 -4.68
C PHE A 120 12.71 -7.27 -3.33
N LEU A 121 13.06 -8.04 -2.31
CA LEU A 121 13.34 -7.54 -0.97
C LEU A 121 14.82 -7.76 -0.66
N ASN A 122 15.50 -6.73 -0.18
CA ASN A 122 16.83 -6.94 0.36
C ASN A 122 16.73 -7.64 1.73
N ARG A 123 17.67 -8.54 2.01
CA ARG A 123 17.77 -9.20 3.32
C ARG A 123 17.79 -8.19 4.48
N GLY A 124 18.48 -7.06 4.30
CA GLY A 124 18.52 -5.98 5.31
C GLY A 124 17.15 -5.39 5.61
N MET A 125 16.21 -5.37 4.68
CA MET A 125 14.83 -4.95 4.91
C MET A 125 14.11 -5.94 5.85
N ILE A 126 14.29 -7.25 5.63
CA ILE A 126 13.69 -8.30 6.46
C ILE A 126 14.29 -8.28 7.87
N GLU A 127 15.61 -8.12 7.97
CA GLU A 127 16.33 -8.06 9.26
C GLU A 127 16.00 -6.80 10.07
N ALA A 128 15.68 -5.69 9.42
CA ALA A 128 15.33 -4.43 10.08
C ALA A 128 13.89 -4.38 10.59
N ALA A 129 13.00 -5.19 10.01
CA ALA A 129 11.61 -5.25 10.43
C ALA A 129 11.50 -5.92 11.81
N ASN A 130 10.92 -5.23 12.80
CA ASN A 130 10.69 -5.79 14.13
C ASN A 130 9.46 -6.69 14.17
N THR A 131 8.57 -6.56 13.21
CA THR A 131 7.32 -7.32 13.11
C THR A 131 7.00 -7.64 11.64
N GLU A 132 6.24 -8.71 11.42
CA GLU A 132 5.69 -9.01 10.08
C GLU A 132 4.91 -7.83 9.50
N ALA A 133 4.18 -7.08 10.34
CA ALA A 133 3.39 -5.95 9.89
C ALA A 133 4.24 -4.80 9.32
N GLU A 134 5.44 -4.57 9.84
CA GLU A 134 6.37 -3.57 9.29
C GLU A 134 6.86 -3.99 7.90
N MET A 135 7.28 -5.23 7.73
CA MET A 135 7.67 -5.78 6.43
C MET A 135 6.49 -5.78 5.46
N ALA A 136 5.34 -6.28 5.88
CA ALA A 136 4.12 -6.31 5.06
C ALA A 136 3.69 -4.91 4.61
N GLY A 137 3.88 -3.89 5.45
CA GLY A 137 3.59 -2.49 5.10
C GLY A 137 4.44 -2.00 3.93
N VAL A 138 5.74 -2.30 3.93
CA VAL A 138 6.63 -1.97 2.80
C VAL A 138 6.24 -2.75 1.56
N MET A 139 6.00 -4.07 1.68
CA MET A 139 5.57 -4.89 0.56
C MET A 139 4.24 -4.40 -0.05
N ALA A 140 3.27 -4.04 0.79
CA ALA A 140 1.99 -3.50 0.34
C ALA A 140 2.14 -2.17 -0.41
N HIS A 141 3.09 -1.32 0.02
CA HIS A 141 3.43 -0.08 -0.67
C HIS A 141 3.94 -0.38 -2.09
N GLU A 142 4.89 -1.27 -2.24
CA GLU A 142 5.45 -1.67 -3.54
C GLU A 142 4.39 -2.35 -4.43
N ILE A 143 3.60 -3.27 -3.87
CA ILE A 143 2.49 -3.93 -4.58
C ILE A 143 1.48 -2.89 -5.09
N SER A 144 1.20 -1.83 -4.33
CA SER A 144 0.28 -0.76 -4.79
C SER A 144 0.85 0.05 -5.95
N HIS A 145 2.18 0.25 -6.02
CA HIS A 145 2.83 0.85 -7.19
C HIS A 145 2.64 0.00 -8.44
N VAL A 146 2.74 -1.32 -8.33
CA VAL A 146 2.48 -2.25 -9.44
C VAL A 146 1.01 -2.23 -9.84
N ALA A 147 0.09 -2.36 -8.88
CA ALA A 147 -1.35 -2.39 -9.12
C ALA A 147 -1.86 -1.10 -9.78
N LEU A 148 -1.28 0.05 -9.45
CA LEU A 148 -1.58 1.36 -10.06
C LEU A 148 -0.72 1.66 -11.30
N ARG A 149 0.21 0.76 -11.66
CA ARG A 149 1.08 0.85 -12.83
C ARG A 149 1.92 2.13 -12.85
N HIS A 150 2.38 2.57 -11.66
CA HIS A 150 3.12 3.82 -11.50
C HIS A 150 4.42 3.87 -12.32
N GLY A 151 5.13 2.75 -12.44
CA GLY A 151 6.39 2.67 -13.18
C GLY A 151 6.24 3.11 -14.64
N THR A 152 5.40 2.46 -15.41
CA THR A 152 5.17 2.79 -16.82
C THR A 152 4.40 4.10 -17.03
N ALA A 153 3.57 4.49 -16.06
CA ALA A 153 2.92 5.81 -16.08
C ALA A 153 3.95 6.95 -15.93
N GLN A 154 4.97 6.80 -15.08
CA GLN A 154 6.07 7.76 -14.97
C GLN A 154 6.87 7.85 -16.28
N ALA A 155 7.15 6.72 -16.92
CA ALA A 155 7.77 6.70 -18.25
C ALA A 155 6.92 7.43 -19.30
N THR A 156 5.59 7.31 -19.23
CA THR A 156 4.65 8.03 -20.08
C THR A 156 4.74 9.55 -19.91
N SER A 157 4.96 10.04 -18.69
CA SER A 157 5.06 11.48 -18.39
C SER A 157 6.39 12.12 -18.77
N GLY A 158 7.30 11.38 -19.41
CA GLY A 158 8.64 11.85 -19.82
C GLY A 158 9.61 11.95 -18.64
N GLN A 159 9.22 11.57 -17.44
CA GLN A 159 10.16 11.31 -16.36
C GLN A 159 10.94 10.06 -16.77
N LYS A 160 12.28 10.21 -16.86
CA LYS A 160 13.17 9.10 -17.22
C LYS A 160 13.12 8.02 -16.14
N TRP A 161 12.06 7.25 -16.16
CA TRP A 161 12.04 5.97 -15.49
C TRP A 161 12.69 4.96 -16.43
N ALA A 162 14.01 4.99 -16.45
CA ALA A 162 14.73 3.95 -17.14
C ALA A 162 14.68 2.73 -16.22
N ILE A 163 14.04 1.65 -16.67
CA ILE A 163 14.22 0.32 -16.08
C ILE A 163 15.72 0.03 -15.99
N GLY A 164 16.50 0.41 -17.01
CA GLY A 164 17.97 0.42 -16.97
C GLY A 164 18.57 1.38 -15.94
N SER A 165 17.90 2.48 -15.53
CA SER A 165 18.43 3.35 -14.46
C SER A 165 17.97 2.91 -13.07
N ALA A 166 16.85 2.17 -12.92
CA ALA A 166 16.52 1.53 -11.65
C ALA A 166 17.50 0.39 -11.36
N ILE A 167 17.79 -0.45 -12.35
CA ILE A 167 18.84 -1.47 -12.26
C ILE A 167 20.20 -0.79 -12.10
N GLY A 168 20.51 0.24 -12.86
CA GLY A 168 21.76 1.01 -12.76
C GLY A 168 21.90 1.82 -11.48
N GLN A 169 20.81 2.31 -10.89
CA GLN A 169 20.85 2.96 -9.57
C GLN A 169 20.99 1.94 -8.45
N ILE A 170 20.35 0.77 -8.58
CA ILE A 170 20.52 -0.35 -7.67
C ILE A 170 21.95 -0.88 -7.78
N ALA A 171 22.46 -1.12 -8.97
CA ALA A 171 23.84 -1.54 -9.19
C ALA A 171 24.85 -0.46 -8.81
N GLY A 172 24.58 0.81 -9.09
CA GLY A 172 25.42 1.95 -8.71
C GLY A 172 25.46 2.26 -7.22
N ALA A 173 24.38 2.01 -6.49
CA ALA A 173 24.35 2.07 -5.03
C ALA A 173 25.10 0.92 -4.35
N ILE A 174 25.35 -0.16 -5.09
CA ILE A 174 26.06 -1.37 -4.61
C ILE A 174 27.57 -1.27 -4.89
N LEU A 175 27.97 -0.59 -5.96
CA LEU A 175 29.36 -0.51 -6.41
C LEU A 175 30.07 0.80 -5.98
N GLY A 176 29.37 1.71 -5.35
CA GLY A 176 29.89 2.97 -4.76
C GLY A 176 30.03 2.84 -3.27
#